data_0a55ceac850be480f4b7bea901e35d48
#
_entry.id   0a55ceac850be480f4b7bea901e35d48
#
_cell.length_a   1.000
_cell.length_b   1.000
_cell.length_c   1.000
_cell.angle_alpha   90.00
_cell.angle_beta   90.00
_cell.angle_gamma   90.00
#
_symmetry.space_group_name_H-M   'P 1'
#
loop_
_entity.id
_entity.type
_entity.pdbx_description
1 polymer ?
#
loop_
_entity_poly.entity_id
_entity_poly.type
_entity_poly.pdbx_seq_one_letter_code
_entity_poly.pdbx_strand_id
1 'polypeptide(L)'
;TVRRLRRKVFEEVAALGFKADADTLCDDMEAIPYALVNDETEQYRDSVYRARAVVREQVRLAMGLALRPEDKPVHLTAGVEASNISDKYYEPPLIQVIPSACMRCEAKGYEVSNMCKGCLAHPCMEVCPKGAISMVNGKSYIDQEKCIKCGKCKSVCPYDAISKKERPCAKACGVNAIENDKVGRAYVNPDKCVSCGMCMVNCPFGAISDKSQIFQLARALSEGEQIIAEIAPAFTGQFGDNINARNLKAALEELGFSQVYEVALGADIGAVAEAHHYVEKVTTGELPFLLTSCCPSWAMLAKKYFPDMIDEVSQELTPMVATARTIKKEHPNAKVVFIGPCAAKKLEAMRRSVRSDVDFVVTFEELQGMFDAKEIDLSEYEAESSFHNATGVGRGYAVAGGVASAIEKCVNEYYPGVEVKIEHAEGLADCKKILSMAKIGRMNGCLIEGMGCPGGCIAGAGTNIPIPTAKKDVAAYVKNSSRALPPKELEEIELK
;
A
#
# COMPACT_ATOMS: atom_id res chain seq x y z
N THR A 1 10.75 15.44 2.14
CA THR A 1 12.00 15.21 1.37
C THR A 1 11.99 13.85 0.65
N VAL A 2 11.80 12.69 1.34
CA VAL A 2 11.78 11.35 0.69
C VAL A 2 10.65 11.25 -0.35
N ARG A 3 9.43 11.68 -0.01
CA ARG A 3 8.29 11.70 -0.94
C ARG A 3 8.54 12.65 -2.12
N ARG A 4 9.08 13.85 -1.88
CA ARG A 4 9.40 14.82 -2.94
C ARG A 4 10.38 14.25 -3.96
N LEU A 5 11.46 13.58 -3.48
CA LEU A 5 12.43 12.95 -4.38
C LEU A 5 11.79 11.82 -5.19
N ARG A 6 10.98 10.97 -4.53
CA ARG A 6 10.28 9.86 -5.20
C ARG A 6 9.30 10.37 -6.27
N ARG A 7 8.54 11.43 -5.98
CA ARG A 7 7.64 12.07 -6.94
C ARG A 7 8.40 12.59 -8.17
N LYS A 8 9.54 13.27 -7.96
CA LYS A 8 10.39 13.73 -9.07
C LYS A 8 10.91 12.58 -9.92
N VAL A 9 11.22 11.42 -9.33
CA VAL A 9 11.57 10.23 -10.11
C VAL A 9 10.38 9.74 -10.93
N PHE A 10 9.17 9.76 -10.37
CA PHE A 10 7.96 9.38 -11.11
C PHE A 10 7.65 10.37 -12.25
N GLU A 11 7.81 11.66 -12.01
CA GLU A 11 7.69 12.73 -13.03
C GLU A 11 8.63 12.47 -14.21
N GLU A 12 9.91 12.28 -13.97
CA GLU A 12 10.90 12.04 -15.03
C GLU A 12 10.65 10.72 -15.78
N VAL A 13 10.31 9.64 -15.05
CA VAL A 13 10.03 8.35 -15.69
C VAL A 13 8.73 8.37 -16.47
N ALA A 14 7.70 9.08 -16.01
CA ALA A 14 6.48 9.29 -16.78
C ALA A 14 6.76 10.11 -18.06
N ALA A 15 7.57 11.16 -17.97
CA ALA A 15 7.98 11.97 -19.12
C ALA A 15 8.71 11.12 -20.19
N LEU A 16 9.59 10.17 -19.78
CA LEU A 16 10.19 9.21 -20.70
C LEU A 16 9.12 8.34 -21.40
N GLY A 17 8.13 7.86 -20.65
CA GLY A 17 7.05 7.05 -21.22
C GLY A 17 6.19 7.83 -22.22
N PHE A 18 5.85 9.08 -21.91
CA PHE A 18 5.08 9.97 -22.81
C PHE A 18 5.87 10.38 -24.07
N LYS A 19 7.20 10.52 -23.96
CA LYS A 19 8.08 10.81 -25.11
C LYS A 19 8.10 9.65 -26.10
N ALA A 20 8.01 8.42 -25.62
CA ALA A 20 7.96 7.16 -26.37
C ALA A 20 9.12 6.98 -27.40
N ASP A 21 10.22 7.71 -27.24
CA ASP A 21 11.37 7.69 -28.15
C ASP A 21 12.35 6.57 -27.71
N ALA A 22 12.39 5.50 -28.50
CA ALA A 22 13.24 4.36 -28.22
C ALA A 22 14.74 4.65 -28.43
N ASP A 23 15.08 5.56 -29.34
CA ASP A 23 16.47 5.83 -29.73
C ASP A 23 17.22 6.59 -28.62
N THR A 24 16.55 7.50 -27.91
CA THR A 24 17.15 8.32 -26.85
C THR A 24 16.89 7.78 -25.45
N LEU A 25 16.02 6.78 -25.28
CA LEU A 25 15.55 6.28 -23.98
C LEU A 25 16.69 5.93 -23.01
N CYS A 26 17.72 5.26 -23.50
CA CYS A 26 18.87 4.87 -22.66
C CYS A 26 19.66 6.08 -22.15
N ASP A 27 19.93 7.04 -23.01
CA ASP A 27 20.69 8.25 -22.67
C ASP A 27 19.86 9.15 -21.73
N ASP A 28 18.58 9.33 -22.04
CA ASP A 28 17.66 10.10 -21.19
C ASP A 28 17.55 9.46 -19.79
N MET A 29 17.43 8.14 -19.69
CA MET A 29 17.39 7.42 -18.42
C MET A 29 18.68 7.60 -17.60
N GLU A 30 19.87 7.57 -18.24
CA GLU A 30 21.16 7.80 -17.57
C GLU A 30 21.31 9.26 -17.11
N ALA A 31 20.63 10.22 -17.75
CA ALA A 31 20.67 11.64 -17.38
C ALA A 31 19.85 11.96 -16.09
N ILE A 32 18.76 11.25 -15.81
CA ILE A 32 17.83 11.54 -14.69
C ILE A 32 18.57 11.69 -13.33
N PRO A 33 19.49 10.79 -12.91
CA PRO A 33 20.17 10.94 -11.63
C PRO A 33 21.00 12.23 -11.52
N TYR A 34 21.48 12.76 -12.63
CA TYR A 34 22.24 14.01 -12.66
C TYR A 34 21.34 15.24 -12.70
N ALA A 35 20.20 15.17 -13.38
CA ALA A 35 19.19 16.23 -13.38
C ALA A 35 18.58 16.42 -11.99
N LEU A 36 18.23 15.32 -11.32
CA LEU A 36 17.58 15.36 -10.00
C LEU A 36 18.55 15.60 -8.83
N VAL A 37 19.85 15.28 -8.99
CA VAL A 37 20.87 15.42 -7.94
C VAL A 37 22.08 16.14 -8.53
N ASN A 38 22.02 17.47 -8.55
CA ASN A 38 23.13 18.35 -8.91
C ASN A 38 23.72 19.04 -7.65
N ASP A 39 24.83 19.76 -7.82
CA ASP A 39 25.53 20.42 -6.72
C ASP A 39 24.77 21.65 -6.18
N GLU A 40 23.78 22.15 -6.91
CA GLU A 40 22.95 23.31 -6.56
C GLU A 40 21.66 22.92 -5.80
N THR A 41 21.28 21.62 -5.82
CA THR A 41 20.07 21.15 -5.13
C THR A 41 20.32 20.78 -3.68
N GLU A 42 19.24 20.69 -2.90
CA GLU A 42 19.28 20.19 -1.53
C GLU A 42 20.06 18.86 -1.43
N GLN A 43 21.00 18.80 -0.50
CA GLN A 43 21.71 17.56 -0.21
C GLN A 43 20.76 16.56 0.46
N TYR A 44 20.28 15.61 -0.33
CA TYR A 44 19.40 14.54 0.19
C TYR A 44 20.15 13.53 1.05
N ARG A 45 21.50 13.49 0.95
CA ARG A 45 22.36 12.51 1.61
C ARG A 45 23.71 13.11 1.95
N ASP A 46 24.55 12.31 2.60
CA ASP A 46 25.93 12.61 2.98
C ASP A 46 26.88 12.85 1.79
N SER A 47 26.50 12.40 0.59
CA SER A 47 27.24 12.71 -0.65
C SER A 47 26.34 12.69 -1.89
N VAL A 48 26.68 13.51 -2.86
CA VAL A 48 26.04 13.56 -4.19
C VAL A 48 26.13 12.19 -4.89
N TYR A 49 27.28 11.52 -4.79
CA TYR A 49 27.48 10.19 -5.40
C TYR A 49 26.50 9.15 -4.84
N ARG A 50 26.31 9.14 -3.52
CA ARG A 50 25.34 8.26 -2.88
C ARG A 50 23.91 8.61 -3.24
N ALA A 51 23.57 9.89 -3.29
CA ALA A 51 22.25 10.35 -3.71
C ALA A 51 21.94 9.90 -5.15
N ARG A 52 22.86 10.11 -6.09
CA ARG A 52 22.74 9.63 -7.49
C ARG A 52 22.64 8.11 -7.58
N ALA A 53 23.42 7.36 -6.79
CA ALA A 53 23.33 5.90 -6.73
C ALA A 53 21.94 5.41 -6.27
N VAL A 54 21.30 6.11 -5.34
CA VAL A 54 19.93 5.80 -4.90
C VAL A 54 18.92 6.12 -5.99
N VAL A 55 19.01 7.30 -6.62
CA VAL A 55 18.11 7.70 -7.70
C VAL A 55 18.19 6.73 -8.88
N ARG A 56 19.37 6.26 -9.24
CA ARG A 56 19.55 5.21 -10.28
C ARG A 56 18.69 3.98 -10.02
N GLU A 57 18.69 3.48 -8.78
CA GLU A 57 17.86 2.33 -8.42
C GLU A 57 16.37 2.67 -8.36
N GLN A 58 16.02 3.88 -7.94
CA GLN A 58 14.63 4.35 -7.95
C GLN A 58 14.07 4.47 -9.38
N VAL A 59 14.86 4.97 -10.34
CA VAL A 59 14.47 5.02 -11.75
C VAL A 59 14.20 3.61 -12.29
N ARG A 60 15.08 2.64 -12.00
CA ARG A 60 14.83 1.24 -12.40
C ARG A 60 13.52 0.69 -11.85
N LEU A 61 13.29 0.89 -10.55
CA LEU A 61 12.03 0.43 -9.92
C LEU A 61 10.81 1.15 -10.51
N ALA A 62 10.91 2.44 -10.82
CA ALA A 62 9.83 3.20 -11.46
C ALA A 62 9.53 2.71 -12.89
N MET A 63 10.51 2.15 -13.60
CA MET A 63 10.34 1.49 -14.88
C MET A 63 9.90 0.01 -14.78
N GLY A 64 9.66 -0.50 -13.57
CA GLY A 64 9.30 -1.90 -13.33
C GLY A 64 10.49 -2.87 -13.28
N LEU A 65 11.70 -2.41 -13.50
CA LEU A 65 12.92 -3.22 -13.53
C LEU A 65 13.35 -3.67 -12.12
N ALA A 66 14.11 -4.76 -12.05
CA ALA A 66 14.78 -5.18 -10.82
C ALA A 66 15.93 -4.26 -10.44
N LEU A 67 16.30 -4.21 -9.17
CA LEU A 67 17.53 -3.57 -8.71
C LEU A 67 18.74 -4.26 -9.37
N ARG A 68 19.81 -3.48 -9.59
CA ARG A 68 21.05 -4.05 -10.10
C ARG A 68 21.68 -4.98 -9.05
N PRO A 69 22.26 -6.12 -9.47
CA PRO A 69 23.01 -6.99 -8.58
C PRO A 69 24.26 -6.27 -8.05
N GLU A 70 24.63 -6.53 -6.80
CA GLU A 70 25.80 -5.90 -6.16
C GLU A 70 27.13 -6.57 -6.47
N ASP A 71 27.09 -7.82 -6.92
CA ASP A 71 28.25 -8.69 -7.13
C ASP A 71 28.85 -8.60 -8.53
N LYS A 72 28.20 -7.87 -9.43
CA LYS A 72 28.68 -7.65 -10.81
C LYS A 72 28.30 -6.29 -11.36
N PRO A 73 29.11 -5.70 -12.25
CA PRO A 73 28.75 -4.45 -12.89
C PRO A 73 27.58 -4.64 -13.87
N VAL A 74 26.56 -3.79 -13.74
CA VAL A 74 25.39 -3.76 -14.62
C VAL A 74 25.04 -2.30 -14.89
N HIS A 75 24.78 -1.97 -16.17
CA HIS A 75 24.35 -0.64 -16.58
C HIS A 75 23.00 -0.27 -15.97
N LEU A 76 22.73 1.02 -15.80
CA LEU A 76 21.45 1.52 -15.33
C LEU A 76 20.30 1.05 -16.23
N THR A 77 20.53 1.04 -17.52
CA THR A 77 19.59 0.73 -18.60
C THR A 77 19.45 -0.77 -18.90
N ALA A 78 20.19 -1.65 -18.21
CA ALA A 78 20.09 -3.09 -18.45
C ALA A 78 18.68 -3.63 -18.24
N GLY A 79 18.13 -4.30 -19.25
CA GLY A 79 16.77 -4.85 -19.26
C GLY A 79 15.69 -3.87 -19.70
N VAL A 80 16.07 -2.64 -20.10
CA VAL A 80 15.09 -1.62 -20.52
C VAL A 80 14.30 -2.05 -21.75
N GLU A 81 14.91 -2.83 -22.66
CA GLU A 81 14.21 -3.34 -23.85
C GLU A 81 12.99 -4.19 -23.47
N ALA A 82 13.08 -4.97 -22.40
CA ALA A 82 11.96 -5.79 -21.94
C ALA A 82 10.85 -4.98 -21.26
N SER A 83 11.18 -3.85 -20.65
CA SER A 83 10.23 -2.96 -19.99
C SER A 83 9.67 -1.86 -20.91
N ASN A 84 10.30 -1.65 -22.10
CA ASN A 84 9.90 -0.64 -23.06
C ASN A 84 8.71 -1.11 -23.93
N ILE A 85 7.58 -1.34 -23.29
CA ILE A 85 6.33 -1.82 -23.86
C ILE A 85 5.15 -1.00 -23.35
N SER A 86 4.05 -1.00 -24.08
CA SER A 86 2.78 -0.38 -23.67
C SER A 86 1.83 -1.34 -22.91
N ASP A 87 2.33 -2.51 -22.52
CA ASP A 87 1.63 -3.50 -21.72
C ASP A 87 2.23 -3.61 -20.31
N LYS A 88 1.48 -4.25 -19.39
CA LYS A 88 1.98 -4.42 -18.04
C LYS A 88 3.28 -5.23 -18.02
N TYR A 89 4.25 -4.70 -17.32
CA TYR A 89 5.54 -5.34 -17.08
C TYR A 89 5.75 -5.57 -15.58
N TYR A 90 6.15 -6.76 -15.22
CA TYR A 90 6.38 -7.11 -13.83
C TYR A 90 7.41 -8.23 -13.66
N GLU A 91 8.41 -7.95 -12.85
CA GLU A 91 9.36 -8.93 -12.31
C GLU A 91 9.25 -9.00 -10.78
N PRO A 92 9.07 -10.17 -10.17
CA PRO A 92 9.10 -10.28 -8.71
C PRO A 92 10.52 -9.99 -8.14
N PRO A 93 10.64 -9.59 -6.85
CA PRO A 93 9.56 -9.21 -5.93
C PRO A 93 9.09 -7.76 -6.12
N LEU A 94 7.88 -7.45 -5.65
CA LEU A 94 7.31 -6.10 -5.75
C LEU A 94 8.06 -5.10 -4.86
N ILE A 95 8.21 -5.42 -3.58
CA ILE A 95 8.84 -4.55 -2.58
C ILE A 95 10.32 -4.89 -2.47
N GLN A 96 11.17 -3.89 -2.65
CA GLN A 96 12.62 -4.06 -2.64
C GLN A 96 13.32 -3.05 -1.72
N VAL A 97 14.50 -3.42 -1.24
CA VAL A 97 15.37 -2.55 -0.43
C VAL A 97 16.52 -2.08 -1.31
N ILE A 98 16.65 -0.77 -1.50
CA ILE A 98 17.76 -0.14 -2.22
C ILE A 98 19.00 -0.16 -1.30
N PRO A 99 20.04 -0.93 -1.64
CA PRO A 99 21.18 -1.16 -0.75
C PRO A 99 21.94 0.11 -0.39
N SER A 100 22.16 1.00 -1.38
CA SER A 100 22.85 2.29 -1.20
C SER A 100 22.07 3.26 -0.29
N ALA A 101 20.75 3.09 -0.17
CA ALA A 101 19.89 3.92 0.70
C ALA A 101 19.76 3.38 2.12
N CYS A 102 19.99 2.08 2.33
CA CYS A 102 19.78 1.46 3.64
C CYS A 102 20.87 1.83 4.64
N MET A 103 20.48 2.45 5.76
CA MET A 103 21.38 2.92 6.82
C MET A 103 21.73 1.83 7.86
N ARG A 104 21.40 0.56 7.59
CA ARG A 104 21.69 -0.56 8.51
C ARG A 104 21.20 -0.29 9.92
N CYS A 105 19.99 0.31 10.07
CA CYS A 105 19.42 0.58 11.38
C CYS A 105 19.52 -0.65 12.28
N GLU A 106 19.84 -0.44 13.53
CA GLU A 106 20.03 -1.55 14.47
C GLU A 106 18.78 -2.43 14.59
N ALA A 107 19.01 -3.72 14.69
CA ALA A 107 17.97 -4.68 14.97
C ALA A 107 17.39 -4.45 16.37
N LYS A 108 16.24 -5.08 16.66
CA LYS A 108 15.57 -4.99 17.95
C LYS A 108 16.55 -5.26 19.12
N GLY A 109 16.62 -4.33 20.07
CA GLY A 109 17.49 -4.40 21.23
C GLY A 109 17.17 -3.34 22.27
N TYR A 110 17.96 -3.31 23.33
CA TYR A 110 17.92 -2.25 24.34
C TYR A 110 19.32 -1.66 24.50
N GLU A 111 19.39 -0.35 24.65
CA GLU A 111 20.63 0.39 24.83
C GLU A 111 20.51 1.38 25.97
N VAL A 112 21.60 1.58 26.67
CA VAL A 112 21.72 2.58 27.73
C VAL A 112 22.21 3.89 27.13
N SER A 113 21.42 4.95 27.28
CA SER A 113 21.78 6.29 26.84
C SER A 113 22.67 7.03 27.83
N ASN A 114 23.16 8.21 27.43
CA ASN A 114 23.92 9.11 28.27
C ASN A 114 23.15 9.62 29.51
N MET A 115 21.86 9.45 29.58
CA MET A 115 21.02 9.80 30.74
C MET A 115 21.27 8.89 31.97
N CYS A 116 21.93 7.76 31.79
CA CYS A 116 22.26 6.86 32.89
C CYS A 116 23.11 7.58 33.93
N LYS A 117 22.63 7.59 35.18
CA LYS A 117 23.32 8.20 36.32
C LYS A 117 24.20 7.23 37.11
N GLY A 118 24.25 5.95 36.72
CA GLY A 118 24.98 4.93 37.52
C GLY A 118 24.43 4.82 38.93
N CYS A 119 23.08 4.80 39.08
CA CYS A 119 22.43 4.83 40.40
C CYS A 119 22.86 3.66 41.29
N LEU A 120 22.99 3.90 42.61
CA LEU A 120 23.48 2.91 43.55
C LEU A 120 22.61 1.66 43.67
N ALA A 121 21.28 1.80 43.47
CA ALA A 121 20.33 0.69 43.57
C ALA A 121 20.37 -0.27 42.39
N HIS A 122 20.92 0.15 41.23
CA HIS A 122 21.03 -0.66 40.02
C HIS A 122 19.77 -1.50 39.63
N PRO A 123 18.53 -0.97 39.66
CA PRO A 123 17.32 -1.77 39.48
C PRO A 123 17.30 -2.50 38.14
N CYS A 124 17.94 -1.93 37.11
CA CYS A 124 18.05 -2.55 35.78
C CYS A 124 18.88 -3.84 35.80
N MET A 125 19.90 -3.94 36.67
CA MET A 125 20.71 -5.15 36.83
C MET A 125 19.95 -6.21 37.62
N GLU A 126 19.30 -5.82 38.72
CA GLU A 126 18.54 -6.75 39.59
C GLU A 126 17.37 -7.40 38.84
N VAL A 127 16.66 -6.65 37.99
CA VAL A 127 15.49 -7.19 37.26
C VAL A 127 15.88 -8.06 36.06
N CYS A 128 17.17 -8.07 35.67
CA CYS A 128 17.59 -8.78 34.46
C CYS A 128 17.70 -10.32 34.72
N PRO A 129 16.77 -11.12 34.10
CA PRO A 129 16.76 -12.57 34.38
C PRO A 129 17.96 -13.32 33.79
N LYS A 130 18.76 -12.68 32.92
CA LYS A 130 19.93 -13.26 32.28
C LYS A 130 21.25 -12.63 32.75
N GLY A 131 21.22 -11.72 33.72
CA GLY A 131 22.43 -11.02 34.17
C GLY A 131 23.18 -10.31 33.01
N ALA A 132 22.44 -9.85 32.01
CA ALA A 132 23.00 -9.24 30.80
C ALA A 132 23.41 -7.77 31.00
N ILE A 133 23.30 -7.22 32.21
CA ILE A 133 23.60 -5.82 32.50
C ILE A 133 24.74 -5.74 33.50
N SER A 134 25.76 -4.97 33.19
CA SER A 134 26.91 -4.70 34.02
C SER A 134 27.21 -3.21 34.09
N MET A 135 28.05 -2.79 35.04
CA MET A 135 28.54 -1.41 35.10
C MET A 135 29.87 -1.29 34.36
N VAL A 136 29.91 -0.33 33.44
CA VAL A 136 31.12 0.02 32.68
C VAL A 136 31.29 1.54 32.72
N ASN A 137 32.43 2.02 33.17
CA ASN A 137 32.74 3.46 33.29
C ASN A 137 31.64 4.27 33.99
N GLY A 138 31.10 3.73 35.11
CA GLY A 138 30.08 4.40 35.91
C GLY A 138 28.68 4.43 35.32
N LYS A 139 28.42 3.73 34.20
CA LYS A 139 27.13 3.59 33.57
C LYS A 139 26.76 2.13 33.34
N SER A 140 25.48 1.83 33.32
CA SER A 140 25.03 0.51 32.95
C SER A 140 25.34 0.21 31.48
N TYR A 141 25.75 -1.01 31.20
CA TYR A 141 26.00 -1.56 29.87
C TYR A 141 25.17 -2.83 29.67
N ILE A 142 24.56 -2.99 28.52
CA ILE A 142 23.74 -4.17 28.18
C ILE A 142 24.51 -5.02 27.16
N ASP A 143 24.92 -6.21 27.61
CA ASP A 143 25.49 -7.23 26.73
C ASP A 143 24.44 -7.77 25.80
N GLN A 144 24.55 -7.44 24.49
CA GLN A 144 23.54 -7.78 23.47
C GLN A 144 23.50 -9.30 23.17
N GLU A 145 24.56 -10.04 23.45
CA GLU A 145 24.61 -11.50 23.24
C GLU A 145 23.83 -12.23 24.33
N LYS A 146 23.93 -11.77 25.58
CA LYS A 146 23.19 -12.32 26.74
C LYS A 146 21.74 -11.80 26.80
N CYS A 147 21.47 -10.65 26.20
CA CYS A 147 20.19 -9.97 26.33
C CYS A 147 19.07 -10.69 25.53
N ILE A 148 18.05 -11.18 26.23
CA ILE A 148 16.84 -11.77 25.63
C ILE A 148 15.80 -10.75 25.16
N LYS A 149 16.11 -9.47 25.21
CA LYS A 149 15.26 -8.37 24.71
C LYS A 149 13.88 -8.28 25.37
N CYS A 150 13.75 -8.66 26.63
CA CYS A 150 12.48 -8.70 27.36
C CYS A 150 11.96 -7.32 27.82
N GLY A 151 12.82 -6.31 27.90
CA GLY A 151 12.47 -4.93 28.26
C GLY A 151 12.29 -4.62 29.73
N LYS A 152 12.42 -5.58 30.64
CA LYS A 152 12.25 -5.35 32.08
C LYS A 152 13.18 -4.25 32.64
N CYS A 153 14.40 -4.16 32.13
CA CYS A 153 15.36 -3.12 32.53
C CYS A 153 14.89 -1.71 32.20
N LYS A 154 14.19 -1.55 31.09
CA LYS A 154 13.59 -0.26 30.67
C LYS A 154 12.48 0.15 31.62
N SER A 155 11.59 -0.78 32.01
CA SER A 155 10.41 -0.45 32.84
C SER A 155 10.74 -0.04 34.27
N VAL A 156 11.94 -0.41 34.76
CA VAL A 156 12.38 -0.10 36.13
C VAL A 156 13.39 1.05 36.20
N CYS A 157 13.85 1.59 35.09
CA CYS A 157 14.82 2.66 35.08
C CYS A 157 14.16 4.00 35.46
N PRO A 158 14.47 4.62 36.63
CA PRO A 158 13.81 5.86 37.06
C PRO A 158 14.24 7.09 36.26
N TYR A 159 15.26 6.96 35.39
CA TYR A 159 15.78 8.04 34.56
C TYR A 159 15.42 7.87 33.08
N ASP A 160 14.60 6.88 32.72
CA ASP A 160 14.34 6.53 31.31
C ASP A 160 15.60 6.40 30.43
N ALA A 161 16.72 6.04 31.08
CA ALA A 161 18.02 5.96 30.41
C ALA A 161 18.17 4.74 29.50
N ILE A 162 17.19 3.81 29.47
CA ILE A 162 17.24 2.61 28.66
C ILE A 162 16.20 2.74 27.54
N SER A 163 16.66 2.83 26.31
CA SER A 163 15.83 2.94 25.13
C SER A 163 15.70 1.59 24.40
N LYS A 164 14.50 1.35 23.82
CA LYS A 164 14.28 0.23 22.90
C LYS A 164 14.73 0.67 21.51
N LYS A 165 15.67 -0.04 20.92
CA LYS A 165 16.06 0.11 19.53
C LYS A 165 15.27 -0.87 18.68
N GLU A 166 14.74 -0.39 17.58
CA GLU A 166 14.06 -1.21 16.60
C GLU A 166 14.04 -0.45 15.27
N ARG A 167 14.47 -1.11 14.18
CA ARG A 167 14.45 -0.44 12.88
C ARG A 167 13.02 -0.12 12.45
N PRO A 168 12.74 1.09 11.95
CA PRO A 168 11.36 1.53 11.66
C PRO A 168 10.62 0.62 10.67
N CYS A 169 11.29 0.14 9.63
CA CYS A 169 10.70 -0.77 8.65
C CYS A 169 10.29 -2.13 9.25
N ALA A 170 11.08 -2.69 10.18
CA ALA A 170 10.75 -3.93 10.86
C ALA A 170 9.63 -3.73 11.90
N LYS A 171 9.65 -2.59 12.61
CA LYS A 171 8.58 -2.22 13.55
C LYS A 171 7.22 -2.10 12.86
N ALA A 172 7.21 -1.54 11.65
CA ALA A 172 5.99 -1.37 10.84
C ALA A 172 5.51 -2.67 10.16
N CYS A 173 6.33 -3.72 10.17
CA CYS A 173 6.01 -4.98 9.50
C CYS A 173 5.25 -5.94 10.44
N GLY A 174 3.93 -5.95 10.36
CA GLY A 174 3.07 -6.82 11.20
C GLY A 174 3.23 -8.33 10.95
N VAL A 175 3.88 -8.72 9.85
CA VAL A 175 4.15 -10.13 9.50
C VAL A 175 5.63 -10.54 9.72
N ASN A 176 6.46 -9.64 10.25
CA ASN A 176 7.89 -9.88 10.49
C ASN A 176 8.66 -10.35 9.25
N ALA A 177 8.35 -9.79 8.08
CA ALA A 177 9.02 -10.11 6.82
C ALA A 177 10.35 -9.36 6.62
N ILE A 178 10.71 -8.42 7.50
CA ILE A 178 11.96 -7.66 7.42
C ILE A 178 13.04 -8.39 8.21
N GLU A 179 14.01 -8.91 7.50
CA GLU A 179 15.16 -9.64 8.02
C GLU A 179 16.46 -8.85 7.81
N ASN A 180 17.60 -9.43 8.14
CA ASN A 180 18.92 -8.88 7.86
C ASN A 180 19.56 -9.63 6.69
N ASP A 181 20.19 -8.89 5.78
CA ASP A 181 21.13 -9.48 4.86
C ASP A 181 22.50 -9.77 5.55
N LYS A 182 23.44 -10.32 4.77
CA LYS A 182 24.79 -10.70 5.28
C LYS A 182 25.61 -9.53 5.85
N VAL A 183 25.25 -8.29 5.46
CA VAL A 183 25.98 -7.08 5.90
C VAL A 183 25.15 -6.20 6.85
N GLY A 184 24.02 -6.72 7.38
CA GLY A 184 23.18 -6.05 8.36
C GLY A 184 22.17 -5.05 7.79
N ARG A 185 21.96 -5.00 6.48
CA ARG A 185 20.90 -4.18 5.86
C ARG A 185 19.55 -4.89 5.98
N ALA A 186 18.46 -4.13 5.83
CA ALA A 186 17.14 -4.72 5.72
C ALA A 186 17.03 -5.58 4.45
N TYR A 187 16.40 -6.73 4.60
CA TYR A 187 16.02 -7.63 3.52
C TYR A 187 14.53 -7.96 3.66
N VAL A 188 13.77 -7.88 2.58
CA VAL A 188 12.35 -8.25 2.57
C VAL A 188 12.23 -9.71 2.15
N ASN A 189 11.85 -10.57 3.09
CA ASN A 189 11.62 -11.98 2.80
C ASN A 189 10.31 -12.14 2.01
N PRO A 190 10.35 -12.57 0.73
CA PRO A 190 9.17 -12.61 -0.15
C PRO A 190 8.14 -13.67 0.31
N ASP A 191 8.59 -14.74 0.95
CA ASP A 191 7.70 -15.80 1.43
C ASP A 191 6.81 -15.32 2.58
N LYS A 192 7.31 -14.38 3.40
CA LYS A 192 6.57 -13.77 4.50
C LYS A 192 5.84 -12.50 4.09
N CYS A 193 6.33 -11.79 3.07
CA CYS A 193 5.80 -10.49 2.68
C CYS A 193 4.40 -10.61 2.09
N VAL A 194 3.50 -9.68 2.48
CA VAL A 194 2.14 -9.52 1.93
C VAL A 194 1.98 -8.20 1.16
N SER A 195 3.08 -7.57 0.83
CA SER A 195 3.17 -6.35 -0.02
C SER A 195 2.33 -5.15 0.42
N CYS A 196 2.04 -5.01 1.71
CA CYS A 196 1.23 -3.90 2.25
C CYS A 196 1.90 -2.52 2.12
N GLY A 197 3.22 -2.45 1.90
CA GLY A 197 3.95 -1.18 1.71
C GLY A 197 4.27 -0.40 3.00
N MET A 198 3.86 -0.85 4.20
CA MET A 198 4.08 -0.10 5.44
C MET A 198 5.57 0.10 5.77
N CYS A 199 6.44 -0.80 5.34
CA CYS A 199 7.89 -0.64 5.47
C CYS A 199 8.44 0.52 4.63
N MET A 200 7.83 0.82 3.47
CA MET A 200 8.19 1.99 2.63
C MET A 200 7.82 3.29 3.34
N VAL A 201 6.58 3.38 3.83
CA VAL A 201 6.05 4.57 4.54
C VAL A 201 6.89 4.91 5.77
N ASN A 202 7.34 3.89 6.49
CA ASN A 202 8.05 4.06 7.76
C ASN A 202 9.59 4.11 7.63
N CYS A 203 10.15 4.00 6.42
CA CYS A 203 11.59 4.13 6.22
C CYS A 203 11.98 5.61 6.07
N PRO A 204 12.64 6.24 7.08
CA PRO A 204 12.99 7.66 7.00
C PRO A 204 14.08 7.95 5.98
N PHE A 205 14.73 6.91 5.46
CA PHE A 205 15.80 7.03 4.47
C PHE A 205 15.33 6.76 3.03
N GLY A 206 14.04 6.45 2.81
CA GLY A 206 13.55 6.09 1.48
C GLY A 206 14.27 4.89 0.87
N ALA A 207 14.73 3.96 1.73
CA ALA A 207 15.49 2.80 1.29
C ALA A 207 14.62 1.64 0.78
N ILE A 208 13.32 1.71 0.96
CA ILE A 208 12.40 0.67 0.52
C ILE A 208 11.44 1.27 -0.48
N SER A 209 11.28 0.62 -1.62
CA SER A 209 10.37 1.04 -2.69
C SER A 209 9.70 -0.17 -3.32
N ASP A 210 8.56 0.07 -3.95
CA ASP A 210 7.89 -0.88 -4.81
C ASP A 210 8.25 -0.62 -6.29
N LYS A 211 7.96 -1.59 -7.13
CA LYS A 211 8.02 -1.42 -8.58
C LYS A 211 6.78 -0.71 -9.08
N SER A 212 6.96 0.14 -10.08
CA SER A 212 5.89 0.89 -10.74
C SER A 212 5.59 0.35 -12.13
N GLN A 213 4.45 0.75 -12.66
CA GLN A 213 4.03 0.56 -14.04
C GLN A 213 3.81 1.90 -14.76
N ILE A 214 4.32 2.99 -14.16
CA ILE A 214 4.08 4.36 -14.62
C ILE A 214 4.65 4.60 -16.03
N PHE A 215 5.83 4.01 -16.33
CA PHE A 215 6.46 4.12 -17.64
C PHE A 215 5.61 3.47 -18.72
N GLN A 216 5.18 2.22 -18.50
CA GLN A 216 4.38 1.46 -19.45
C GLN A 216 3.00 2.10 -19.68
N LEU A 217 2.37 2.61 -18.60
CA LEU A 217 1.11 3.33 -18.70
C LEU A 217 1.26 4.64 -19.47
N ALA A 218 2.28 5.46 -19.18
CA ALA A 218 2.52 6.71 -19.89
C ALA A 218 2.76 6.45 -21.38
N ARG A 219 3.47 5.38 -21.72
CA ARG A 219 3.67 4.93 -23.09
C ARG A 219 2.36 4.52 -23.77
N ALA A 220 1.53 3.69 -23.11
CA ALA A 220 0.24 3.27 -23.62
C ALA A 220 -0.70 4.47 -23.91
N LEU A 221 -0.71 5.47 -23.02
CA LEU A 221 -1.46 6.71 -23.20
C LEU A 221 -0.95 7.50 -24.41
N SER A 222 0.36 7.57 -24.63
CA SER A 222 0.94 8.29 -25.77
C SER A 222 0.72 7.59 -27.13
N GLU A 223 0.56 6.26 -27.12
CA GLU A 223 0.24 5.47 -28.33
C GLU A 223 -1.24 5.56 -28.74
N GLY A 224 -2.09 6.24 -27.94
CA GLY A 224 -3.50 6.49 -28.26
C GLY A 224 -4.40 5.27 -28.08
N GLU A 225 -4.00 4.32 -27.23
CA GLU A 225 -4.83 3.17 -26.89
C GLU A 225 -6.08 3.60 -26.11
N GLN A 226 -7.17 2.84 -26.22
CA GLN A 226 -8.36 3.08 -25.41
C GLN A 226 -8.08 2.63 -23.96
N ILE A 227 -7.83 3.59 -23.09
CA ILE A 227 -7.50 3.34 -21.68
C ILE A 227 -8.58 3.95 -20.79
N ILE A 228 -9.13 3.15 -19.89
CA ILE A 228 -10.19 3.54 -18.95
C ILE A 228 -9.62 3.47 -17.53
N ALA A 229 -9.80 4.56 -16.79
CA ALA A 229 -9.40 4.62 -15.39
C ALA A 229 -10.53 4.11 -14.45
N GLU A 230 -10.18 3.35 -13.44
CA GLU A 230 -11.01 3.10 -12.28
C GLU A 230 -10.34 3.64 -11.02
N ILE A 231 -10.99 4.61 -10.34
CA ILE A 231 -10.39 5.34 -9.24
C ILE A 231 -10.95 4.93 -7.88
N ALA A 232 -10.05 4.63 -6.94
CA ALA A 232 -10.43 4.29 -5.56
C ALA A 232 -11.03 5.49 -4.81
N PRO A 233 -12.08 5.30 -3.98
CA PRO A 233 -12.76 6.41 -3.29
C PRO A 233 -11.86 7.16 -2.29
N ALA A 234 -10.70 6.62 -1.94
CA ALA A 234 -9.66 7.29 -1.16
C ALA A 234 -8.96 8.47 -1.90
N PHE A 235 -9.35 8.79 -3.13
CA PHE A 235 -8.77 9.89 -3.93
C PHE A 235 -9.03 11.28 -3.35
N THR A 236 -10.07 11.42 -2.52
CA THR A 236 -10.51 12.70 -1.98
C THR A 236 -9.40 13.41 -1.21
N GLY A 237 -9.14 14.67 -1.57
CA GLY A 237 -8.07 15.49 -1.00
C GLY A 237 -6.64 15.14 -1.42
N GLN A 238 -6.42 14.04 -2.16
CA GLN A 238 -5.05 13.57 -2.49
C GLN A 238 -4.26 14.50 -3.41
N PHE A 239 -4.95 15.32 -4.20
CA PHE A 239 -4.36 16.16 -5.24
C PHE A 239 -4.48 17.67 -4.95
N GLY A 240 -4.92 18.06 -3.77
CA GLY A 240 -5.09 19.44 -3.30
C GLY A 240 -6.43 19.69 -2.63
N ASP A 241 -6.49 20.69 -1.76
CA ASP A 241 -7.67 20.97 -0.91
C ASP A 241 -8.93 21.33 -1.70
N ASN A 242 -8.78 21.91 -2.89
CA ASN A 242 -9.89 22.36 -3.73
C ASN A 242 -10.17 21.45 -4.93
N ILE A 243 -9.49 20.32 -5.03
CA ILE A 243 -9.66 19.40 -6.15
C ILE A 243 -10.78 18.42 -5.83
N ASN A 244 -11.86 18.51 -6.56
CA ASN A 244 -13.03 17.64 -6.48
C ASN A 244 -13.00 16.55 -7.57
N ALA A 245 -14.04 15.70 -7.60
CA ALA A 245 -14.16 14.61 -8.56
C ALA A 245 -14.25 15.08 -10.02
N ARG A 246 -14.82 16.28 -10.28
CA ARG A 246 -14.93 16.83 -11.64
C ARG A 246 -13.58 17.35 -12.15
N ASN A 247 -12.80 18.01 -11.29
CA ASN A 247 -11.44 18.43 -11.63
C ASN A 247 -10.56 17.22 -11.95
N LEU A 248 -10.59 16.20 -11.09
CA LEU A 248 -9.79 15.00 -11.29
C LEU A 248 -10.20 14.22 -12.55
N LYS A 249 -11.50 14.13 -12.84
CA LYS A 249 -12.00 13.50 -14.08
C LYS A 249 -11.46 14.22 -15.30
N ALA A 250 -11.61 15.54 -15.38
CA ALA A 250 -11.13 16.33 -16.50
C ALA A 250 -9.60 16.25 -16.69
N ALA A 251 -8.85 16.28 -15.59
CA ALA A 251 -7.39 16.13 -15.63
C ALA A 251 -6.95 14.72 -16.09
N LEU A 252 -7.70 13.67 -15.75
CA LEU A 252 -7.46 12.31 -16.27
C LEU A 252 -7.78 12.20 -17.76
N GLU A 253 -8.87 12.85 -18.21
CA GLU A 253 -9.22 12.93 -19.64
C GLU A 253 -8.14 13.68 -20.43
N GLU A 254 -7.61 14.79 -19.88
CA GLU A 254 -6.48 15.54 -20.47
C GLU A 254 -5.20 14.69 -20.52
N LEU A 255 -4.98 13.85 -19.51
CA LEU A 255 -3.83 12.93 -19.49
C LEU A 255 -3.92 11.83 -20.56
N GLY A 256 -5.12 11.61 -21.12
CA GLY A 256 -5.37 10.67 -22.22
C GLY A 256 -6.28 9.49 -21.86
N PHE A 257 -6.88 9.45 -20.68
CA PHE A 257 -7.88 8.44 -20.34
C PHE A 257 -9.19 8.72 -21.09
N SER A 258 -9.78 7.69 -21.70
CA SER A 258 -11.01 7.82 -22.45
C SER A 258 -12.26 7.94 -21.57
N GLN A 259 -12.23 7.31 -20.39
CA GLN A 259 -13.32 7.35 -19.40
C GLN A 259 -12.74 7.12 -17.98
N VAL A 260 -13.54 7.50 -16.97
CA VAL A 260 -13.19 7.33 -15.56
C VAL A 260 -14.38 6.75 -14.78
N TYR A 261 -14.16 5.63 -14.09
CA TYR A 261 -15.14 4.96 -13.25
C TYR A 261 -14.75 5.05 -11.76
N GLU A 262 -15.75 5.05 -10.86
CA GLU A 262 -15.50 4.89 -9.43
C GLU A 262 -15.35 3.40 -9.08
N VAL A 263 -14.28 3.01 -8.41
CA VAL A 263 -14.13 1.65 -7.81
C VAL A 263 -15.20 1.39 -6.74
N ALA A 264 -15.81 2.43 -6.21
CA ALA A 264 -16.92 2.33 -5.28
C ALA A 264 -18.16 1.62 -5.89
N LEU A 265 -18.30 1.59 -7.23
CA LEU A 265 -19.33 0.78 -7.90
C LEU A 265 -19.11 -0.72 -7.67
N GLY A 266 -17.86 -1.18 -7.80
CA GLY A 266 -17.51 -2.57 -7.48
C GLY A 266 -17.62 -2.88 -5.99
N ALA A 267 -17.44 -1.87 -5.12
CA ALA A 267 -17.69 -2.01 -3.69
C ALA A 267 -19.19 -2.15 -3.37
N ASP A 268 -20.06 -1.45 -4.10
CA ASP A 268 -21.52 -1.61 -3.99
C ASP A 268 -21.94 -3.05 -4.36
N ILE A 269 -21.42 -3.58 -5.46
CA ILE A 269 -21.66 -4.98 -5.88
C ILE A 269 -21.20 -5.96 -4.79
N GLY A 270 -19.96 -5.77 -4.30
CA GLY A 270 -19.39 -6.61 -3.27
C GLY A 270 -20.14 -6.54 -1.94
N ALA A 271 -20.66 -5.36 -1.55
CA ALA A 271 -21.41 -5.20 -0.31
C ALA A 271 -22.72 -6.02 -0.32
N VAL A 272 -23.42 -6.03 -1.46
CA VAL A 272 -24.67 -6.81 -1.61
C VAL A 272 -24.37 -8.31 -1.64
N ALA A 273 -23.37 -8.72 -2.41
CA ALA A 273 -22.97 -10.13 -2.51
C ALA A 273 -22.44 -10.70 -1.18
N GLU A 274 -21.60 -9.96 -0.45
CA GLU A 274 -21.10 -10.38 0.86
C GLU A 274 -22.20 -10.37 1.93
N ALA A 275 -23.21 -9.47 1.84
CA ALA A 275 -24.37 -9.47 2.69
C ALA A 275 -25.21 -10.76 2.51
N HIS A 276 -25.48 -11.14 1.27
CA HIS A 276 -26.12 -12.41 0.94
C HIS A 276 -25.32 -13.60 1.46
N HIS A 277 -24.04 -13.66 1.18
CA HIS A 277 -23.14 -14.71 1.62
C HIS A 277 -23.10 -14.86 3.14
N TYR A 278 -23.06 -13.76 3.89
CA TYR A 278 -23.10 -13.77 5.35
C TYR A 278 -24.42 -14.39 5.84
N VAL A 279 -25.56 -13.95 5.30
CA VAL A 279 -26.88 -14.47 5.68
C VAL A 279 -27.01 -15.95 5.32
N GLU A 280 -26.60 -16.34 4.12
CA GLU A 280 -26.74 -17.73 3.65
C GLU A 280 -25.83 -18.70 4.43
N LYS A 281 -24.59 -18.33 4.71
CA LYS A 281 -23.57 -19.27 5.22
C LYS A 281 -23.27 -19.13 6.72
N VAL A 282 -23.25 -17.91 7.25
CA VAL A 282 -22.86 -17.70 8.65
C VAL A 282 -24.06 -17.84 9.59
N THR A 283 -25.20 -17.27 9.22
CA THR A 283 -26.40 -17.36 10.10
C THR A 283 -26.98 -18.78 10.14
N THR A 284 -26.76 -19.57 9.12
CA THR A 284 -27.15 -20.99 9.06
C THR A 284 -26.17 -21.93 9.76
N GLY A 285 -24.97 -21.43 10.09
CA GLY A 285 -23.91 -22.23 10.72
C GLY A 285 -23.09 -23.08 9.74
N GLU A 286 -23.25 -22.89 8.44
CA GLU A 286 -22.41 -23.57 7.43
C GLU A 286 -20.96 -23.09 7.49
N LEU A 287 -20.74 -21.76 7.70
CA LEU A 287 -19.45 -21.20 8.03
C LEU A 287 -19.44 -20.70 9.48
N PRO A 288 -18.34 -20.91 10.23
CA PRO A 288 -18.23 -20.39 11.60
C PRO A 288 -18.20 -18.87 11.65
N PHE A 289 -17.65 -18.22 10.65
CA PHE A 289 -17.55 -16.75 10.48
C PHE A 289 -17.23 -16.44 9.02
N LEU A 290 -17.31 -15.17 8.62
CA LEU A 290 -16.93 -14.69 7.29
C LEU A 290 -15.81 -13.67 7.41
N LEU A 291 -14.70 -13.85 6.68
CA LEU A 291 -13.60 -12.90 6.52
C LEU A 291 -13.81 -12.12 5.21
N THR A 292 -13.78 -10.79 5.26
CA THR A 292 -13.85 -9.97 4.04
C THR A 292 -12.62 -10.19 3.15
N SER A 293 -12.72 -9.95 1.83
CA SER A 293 -11.63 -10.19 0.87
C SER A 293 -11.11 -8.92 0.17
N CYS A 294 -11.71 -7.76 0.38
CA CYS A 294 -11.41 -6.53 -0.36
C CYS A 294 -9.96 -6.02 -0.21
N CYS A 295 -9.27 -6.32 0.90
CA CYS A 295 -7.88 -5.96 1.13
C CYS A 295 -6.91 -7.10 0.74
N PRO A 296 -6.09 -6.97 -0.33
CA PRO A 296 -5.20 -8.05 -0.77
C PRO A 296 -4.16 -8.48 0.26
N SER A 297 -3.67 -7.53 1.08
CA SER A 297 -2.68 -7.85 2.13
C SER A 297 -3.30 -8.65 3.27
N TRP A 298 -4.56 -8.40 3.61
CA TRP A 298 -5.32 -9.16 4.59
C TRP A 298 -5.62 -10.58 4.08
N ALA A 299 -6.17 -10.71 2.88
CA ALA A 299 -6.44 -12.01 2.26
C ALA A 299 -5.14 -12.84 2.12
N MET A 300 -4.02 -12.19 1.79
CA MET A 300 -2.72 -12.86 1.71
C MET A 300 -2.17 -13.24 3.09
N LEU A 301 -2.44 -12.45 4.13
CA LEU A 301 -2.12 -12.81 5.51
C LEU A 301 -2.88 -14.09 5.93
N ALA A 302 -4.20 -14.14 5.69
CA ALA A 302 -5.01 -15.33 5.96
C ALA A 302 -4.43 -16.53 5.23
N LYS A 303 -4.23 -16.43 3.92
CA LYS A 303 -3.70 -17.51 3.08
C LYS A 303 -2.32 -18.04 3.49
N LYS A 304 -1.37 -17.13 3.85
CA LYS A 304 0.01 -17.53 4.18
C LYS A 304 0.16 -18.04 5.61
N TYR A 305 -0.58 -17.48 6.56
CA TYR A 305 -0.35 -17.74 7.99
C TYR A 305 -1.46 -18.54 8.66
N PHE A 306 -2.62 -18.62 8.01
CA PHE A 306 -3.81 -19.34 8.50
C PHE A 306 -4.46 -20.12 7.35
N PRO A 307 -3.72 -21.03 6.66
CA PRO A 307 -4.24 -21.74 5.48
C PRO A 307 -5.47 -22.59 5.78
N ASP A 308 -5.63 -23.04 7.03
CA ASP A 308 -6.79 -23.82 7.48
C ASP A 308 -8.09 -23.01 7.52
N MET A 309 -8.01 -21.69 7.31
CA MET A 309 -9.15 -20.75 7.37
C MET A 309 -9.41 -20.11 6.01
N ILE A 310 -8.99 -20.75 4.92
CA ILE A 310 -9.12 -20.15 3.58
C ILE A 310 -10.57 -20.21 3.07
N ASP A 311 -11.35 -21.18 3.52
CA ASP A 311 -12.74 -21.37 3.12
C ASP A 311 -13.67 -20.33 3.75
N GLU A 312 -13.25 -19.72 4.88
CA GLU A 312 -13.97 -18.63 5.54
C GLU A 312 -13.64 -17.25 4.94
N VAL A 313 -12.66 -17.15 4.05
CA VAL A 313 -12.37 -15.92 3.31
C VAL A 313 -13.40 -15.78 2.19
N SER A 314 -14.10 -14.64 2.16
CA SER A 314 -15.04 -14.32 1.08
C SER A 314 -14.41 -14.55 -0.29
N GLN A 315 -15.11 -15.25 -1.15
CA GLN A 315 -14.73 -15.52 -2.54
C GLN A 315 -15.22 -14.44 -3.51
N GLU A 316 -15.91 -13.43 -2.97
CA GLU A 316 -16.41 -12.33 -3.78
C GLU A 316 -15.27 -11.51 -4.38
N LEU A 317 -15.52 -10.94 -5.55
CA LEU A 317 -14.56 -10.11 -6.26
C LEU A 317 -14.22 -8.86 -5.43
N THR A 318 -12.95 -8.50 -5.40
CA THR A 318 -12.58 -7.22 -4.80
C THR A 318 -13.17 -6.06 -5.61
N PRO A 319 -13.44 -4.89 -5.01
CA PRO A 319 -13.99 -3.74 -5.72
C PRO A 319 -13.24 -3.39 -7.01
N MET A 320 -11.90 -3.46 -7.00
CA MET A 320 -11.07 -3.27 -8.19
C MET A 320 -11.45 -4.26 -9.31
N VAL A 321 -11.52 -5.53 -9.00
CA VAL A 321 -11.79 -6.56 -10.02
C VAL A 321 -13.24 -6.50 -10.50
N ALA A 322 -14.20 -6.24 -9.60
CA ALA A 322 -15.60 -6.12 -9.95
C ALA A 322 -15.84 -4.92 -10.90
N THR A 323 -15.25 -3.77 -10.61
CA THR A 323 -15.32 -2.59 -11.50
C THR A 323 -14.63 -2.86 -12.83
N ALA A 324 -13.43 -3.43 -12.82
CA ALA A 324 -12.69 -3.74 -14.04
C ALA A 324 -13.47 -4.69 -14.97
N ARG A 325 -14.08 -5.74 -14.41
CA ARG A 325 -14.94 -6.66 -15.20
C ARG A 325 -16.19 -5.99 -15.75
N THR A 326 -16.80 -5.09 -14.98
CA THR A 326 -17.91 -4.27 -15.47
C THR A 326 -17.47 -3.43 -16.67
N ILE A 327 -16.32 -2.76 -16.57
CA ILE A 327 -15.73 -1.97 -17.66
C ILE A 327 -15.45 -2.87 -18.89
N LYS A 328 -14.82 -4.04 -18.70
CA LYS A 328 -14.50 -4.96 -19.81
C LYS A 328 -15.74 -5.54 -20.50
N LYS A 329 -16.88 -5.67 -19.80
CA LYS A 329 -18.16 -6.05 -20.41
C LYS A 329 -18.66 -4.95 -21.38
N GLU A 330 -18.54 -3.69 -20.99
CA GLU A 330 -18.98 -2.54 -21.80
C GLU A 330 -17.94 -2.20 -22.88
N HIS A 331 -16.66 -2.37 -22.58
CA HIS A 331 -15.50 -2.01 -23.41
C HIS A 331 -14.49 -3.16 -23.49
N PRO A 332 -14.76 -4.24 -24.24
CA PRO A 332 -13.96 -5.47 -24.21
C PRO A 332 -12.48 -5.30 -24.60
N ASN A 333 -12.18 -4.29 -25.43
CA ASN A 333 -10.83 -4.02 -25.95
C ASN A 333 -10.09 -2.93 -25.18
N ALA A 334 -10.75 -2.25 -24.23
CA ALA A 334 -10.11 -1.18 -23.47
C ALA A 334 -9.11 -1.76 -22.45
N LYS A 335 -8.00 -1.08 -22.24
CA LYS A 335 -7.11 -1.32 -21.10
C LYS A 335 -7.69 -0.64 -19.86
N VAL A 336 -7.70 -1.35 -18.73
CA VAL A 336 -8.22 -0.85 -17.45
C VAL A 336 -7.08 -0.55 -16.50
N VAL A 337 -7.10 0.65 -15.94
CA VAL A 337 -6.09 1.14 -15.01
C VAL A 337 -6.71 1.40 -13.65
N PHE A 338 -6.29 0.64 -12.63
CA PHE A 338 -6.66 0.97 -11.26
C PHE A 338 -5.77 2.10 -10.71
N ILE A 339 -6.41 3.15 -10.22
CA ILE A 339 -5.77 4.29 -9.57
C ILE A 339 -6.17 4.31 -8.09
N GLY A 340 -5.20 4.12 -7.19
CA GLY A 340 -5.55 4.05 -5.77
C GLY A 340 -4.34 4.12 -4.82
N PRO A 341 -4.54 4.01 -3.52
CA PRO A 341 -3.47 4.21 -2.53
C PRO A 341 -2.59 2.97 -2.29
N CYS A 342 -2.85 1.84 -2.95
CA CYS A 342 -2.45 0.52 -2.46
C CYS A 342 -1.37 -0.15 -3.30
N ALA A 343 -0.18 -0.39 -2.71
CA ALA A 343 0.88 -1.17 -3.37
C ALA A 343 0.49 -2.66 -3.57
N ALA A 344 -0.28 -3.26 -2.64
CA ALA A 344 -0.66 -4.67 -2.75
C ALA A 344 -1.62 -4.96 -3.93
N LYS A 345 -2.37 -3.97 -4.40
CA LYS A 345 -3.21 -4.07 -5.61
C LYS A 345 -2.38 -4.36 -6.87
N LYS A 346 -1.12 -3.91 -6.92
CA LYS A 346 -0.19 -4.28 -8.00
C LYS A 346 0.03 -5.79 -8.09
N LEU A 347 0.15 -6.48 -6.95
CA LEU A 347 0.25 -7.95 -6.95
C LEU A 347 -1.08 -8.65 -7.23
N GLU A 348 -2.19 -8.09 -6.78
CA GLU A 348 -3.50 -8.64 -7.08
C GLU A 348 -3.76 -8.66 -8.59
N ALA A 349 -3.45 -7.57 -9.28
CA ALA A 349 -3.56 -7.47 -10.73
C ALA A 349 -2.63 -8.44 -11.51
N MET A 350 -1.66 -9.08 -10.84
CA MET A 350 -0.77 -10.08 -11.45
C MET A 350 -1.28 -11.52 -11.28
N ARG A 351 -2.32 -11.76 -10.48
CA ARG A 351 -2.89 -13.09 -10.29
C ARG A 351 -3.46 -13.61 -11.62
N ARG A 352 -3.31 -14.92 -11.87
CA ARG A 352 -3.78 -15.56 -13.12
C ARG A 352 -5.27 -15.30 -13.41
N SER A 353 -6.09 -15.24 -12.36
CA SER A 353 -7.54 -15.02 -12.45
C SER A 353 -7.95 -13.55 -12.67
N VAL A 354 -7.03 -12.61 -12.58
CA VAL A 354 -7.31 -11.15 -12.58
C VAL A 354 -6.48 -10.39 -13.62
N ARG A 355 -5.36 -10.96 -14.05
CA ARG A 355 -4.38 -10.25 -14.90
C ARG A 355 -4.91 -9.77 -16.25
N SER A 356 -6.01 -10.34 -16.72
CA SER A 356 -6.70 -9.93 -17.95
C SER A 356 -7.77 -8.86 -17.69
N ASP A 357 -8.16 -8.64 -16.43
CA ASP A 357 -9.21 -7.69 -16.08
C ASP A 357 -8.63 -6.29 -15.82
N VAL A 358 -7.49 -6.22 -15.10
CA VAL A 358 -6.80 -4.98 -14.74
C VAL A 358 -5.44 -4.95 -15.43
N ASP A 359 -5.23 -4.00 -16.33
CA ASP A 359 -4.00 -3.90 -17.14
C ASP A 359 -2.88 -3.18 -16.40
N PHE A 360 -3.17 -2.10 -15.67
CA PHE A 360 -2.19 -1.35 -14.88
C PHE A 360 -2.72 -1.00 -13.49
N VAL A 361 -1.82 -0.85 -12.55
CA VAL A 361 -2.10 -0.34 -11.21
C VAL A 361 -1.10 0.75 -10.88
N VAL A 362 -1.60 1.97 -10.66
CA VAL A 362 -0.80 3.11 -10.22
C VAL A 362 -1.32 3.70 -8.92
N THR A 363 -0.42 4.25 -8.12
CA THR A 363 -0.75 4.91 -6.86
C THR A 363 -1.09 6.39 -7.09
N PHE A 364 -1.72 7.05 -6.11
CA PHE A 364 -1.95 8.49 -6.18
C PHE A 364 -0.64 9.29 -6.26
N GLU A 365 0.43 8.80 -5.62
CA GLU A 365 1.74 9.43 -5.70
C GLU A 365 2.35 9.30 -7.11
N GLU A 366 2.17 8.14 -7.75
CA GLU A 366 2.59 7.90 -9.14
C GLU A 366 1.77 8.75 -10.13
N LEU A 367 0.44 8.79 -9.96
CA LEU A 367 -0.43 9.61 -10.80
C LEU A 367 -0.08 11.11 -10.70
N GLN A 368 0.25 11.60 -9.50
CA GLN A 368 0.73 12.98 -9.35
C GLN A 368 1.99 13.22 -10.18
N GLY A 369 2.92 12.27 -10.21
CA GLY A 369 4.12 12.36 -11.07
C GLY A 369 3.77 12.39 -12.55
N MET A 370 2.70 11.71 -12.99
CA MET A 370 2.22 11.79 -14.39
C MET A 370 1.62 13.15 -14.72
N PHE A 371 0.83 13.75 -13.80
CA PHE A 371 0.34 15.11 -13.97
C PHE A 371 1.48 16.12 -14.02
N ASP A 372 2.46 16.01 -13.10
CA ASP A 372 3.63 16.87 -13.06
C ASP A 372 4.44 16.77 -14.38
N ALA A 373 4.60 15.56 -14.95
CA ALA A 373 5.30 15.33 -16.22
C ALA A 373 4.61 15.94 -17.46
N LYS A 374 3.30 16.15 -17.38
CA LYS A 374 2.50 16.79 -18.44
C LYS A 374 2.14 18.24 -18.09
N GLU A 375 2.67 18.78 -17.00
CA GLU A 375 2.37 20.14 -16.54
C GLU A 375 0.87 20.40 -16.35
N ILE A 376 0.10 19.36 -15.95
CA ILE A 376 -1.35 19.44 -15.73
C ILE A 376 -1.62 19.97 -14.32
N ASP A 377 -2.10 21.21 -14.22
CA ASP A 377 -2.67 21.76 -13.00
C ASP A 377 -4.16 21.41 -12.92
N LEU A 378 -4.50 20.50 -11.98
CA LEU A 378 -5.87 20.01 -11.85
C LEU A 378 -6.90 21.10 -11.56
N SER A 379 -6.48 22.24 -11.01
CA SER A 379 -7.37 23.36 -10.71
C SER A 379 -7.87 24.11 -11.96
N GLU A 380 -7.19 23.96 -13.07
CA GLU A 380 -7.55 24.58 -14.36
C GLU A 380 -8.57 23.75 -15.16
N TYR A 381 -8.85 22.52 -14.74
CA TYR A 381 -9.71 21.58 -15.45
C TYR A 381 -10.99 21.29 -14.66
N GLU A 382 -12.12 21.25 -15.32
CA GLU A 382 -13.40 20.85 -14.72
C GLU A 382 -14.30 20.17 -15.75
N ALA A 383 -14.66 18.90 -15.50
CA ALA A 383 -15.59 18.15 -16.35
C ALA A 383 -17.05 18.59 -16.13
N GLU A 384 -17.89 18.45 -17.16
CA GLU A 384 -19.33 18.75 -17.07
C GLU A 384 -20.05 17.84 -16.05
N SER A 385 -19.64 16.57 -15.93
CA SER A 385 -20.19 15.59 -15.02
C SER A 385 -19.12 15.00 -14.09
N SER A 386 -19.53 14.60 -12.90
CA SER A 386 -18.73 13.82 -11.98
C SER A 386 -18.53 12.36 -12.48
N PHE A 387 -17.88 11.53 -11.68
CA PHE A 387 -17.80 10.09 -11.89
C PHE A 387 -19.18 9.43 -11.88
N HIS A 388 -19.26 8.15 -12.27
CA HIS A 388 -20.47 7.34 -12.11
C HIS A 388 -20.91 7.30 -10.66
N ASN A 389 -22.22 7.38 -10.44
CA ASN A 389 -22.80 7.56 -9.11
C ASN A 389 -22.82 6.26 -8.30
N ALA A 390 -21.70 5.95 -7.65
CA ALA A 390 -21.67 4.95 -6.59
C ALA A 390 -22.38 5.45 -5.32
N THR A 391 -22.76 4.54 -4.45
CA THR A 391 -23.48 4.86 -3.22
C THR A 391 -22.55 5.28 -2.08
N GLY A 392 -23.15 5.80 -1.00
CA GLY A 392 -22.41 6.17 0.19
C GLY A 392 -21.71 4.98 0.85
N VAL A 393 -22.30 3.78 0.80
CA VAL A 393 -21.65 2.57 1.37
C VAL A 393 -20.46 2.13 0.57
N GLY A 394 -20.52 2.11 -0.76
CA GLY A 394 -19.37 1.77 -1.60
C GLY A 394 -18.21 2.76 -1.45
N ARG A 395 -18.50 4.06 -1.39
CA ARG A 395 -17.50 5.10 -1.10
C ARG A 395 -16.88 4.97 0.28
N GLY A 396 -17.65 4.46 1.26
CA GLY A 396 -17.21 4.21 2.63
C GLY A 396 -16.12 3.14 2.77
N TYR A 397 -15.91 2.28 1.79
CA TYR A 397 -14.86 1.23 1.82
C TYR A 397 -13.43 1.79 1.97
N ALA A 398 -13.24 3.09 1.72
CA ALA A 398 -11.94 3.73 1.84
C ALA A 398 -11.36 3.77 3.26
N VAL A 399 -12.20 3.68 4.30
CA VAL A 399 -11.81 3.76 5.70
C VAL A 399 -11.98 2.42 6.41
N ALA A 400 -11.18 2.17 7.45
CA ALA A 400 -11.32 0.97 8.28
C ALA A 400 -12.69 0.95 8.97
N GLY A 401 -13.34 -0.20 9.01
CA GLY A 401 -14.71 -0.40 9.46
C GLY A 401 -15.76 -0.13 8.39
N GLY A 402 -15.36 0.44 7.25
CA GLY A 402 -16.29 0.83 6.19
C GLY A 402 -16.89 -0.35 5.43
N VAL A 403 -16.12 -1.41 5.24
CA VAL A 403 -16.59 -2.64 4.55
C VAL A 403 -17.63 -3.36 5.39
N ALA A 404 -17.31 -3.64 6.64
CA ALA A 404 -18.24 -4.32 7.55
C ALA A 404 -19.52 -3.50 7.76
N SER A 405 -19.39 -2.18 7.92
CA SER A 405 -20.56 -1.28 8.02
C SER A 405 -21.42 -1.26 6.76
N ALA A 406 -20.81 -1.38 5.58
CA ALA A 406 -21.54 -1.46 4.31
C ALA A 406 -22.36 -2.76 4.21
N ILE A 407 -21.73 -3.89 4.54
CA ILE A 407 -22.38 -5.21 4.55
C ILE A 407 -23.52 -5.23 5.59
N GLU A 408 -23.27 -4.74 6.81
CA GLU A 408 -24.30 -4.63 7.86
C GLU A 408 -25.52 -3.83 7.39
N LYS A 409 -25.31 -2.68 6.75
CA LYS A 409 -26.39 -1.86 6.22
C LYS A 409 -27.18 -2.58 5.14
N CYS A 410 -26.51 -3.32 4.24
CA CYS A 410 -27.18 -4.14 3.23
C CYS A 410 -27.97 -5.29 3.87
N VAL A 411 -27.44 -5.95 4.90
CA VAL A 411 -28.18 -7.00 5.65
C VAL A 411 -29.41 -6.41 6.32
N ASN A 412 -29.28 -5.30 7.02
CA ASN A 412 -30.40 -4.66 7.71
C ASN A 412 -31.51 -4.22 6.77
N GLU A 413 -31.18 -3.78 5.54
CA GLU A 413 -32.15 -3.35 4.54
C GLU A 413 -32.81 -4.54 3.82
N TYR A 414 -32.02 -5.54 3.41
CA TYR A 414 -32.51 -6.60 2.52
C TYR A 414 -32.89 -7.89 3.22
N TYR A 415 -32.46 -8.08 4.47
CA TYR A 415 -32.74 -9.27 5.30
C TYR A 415 -33.21 -8.88 6.68
N PRO A 416 -34.41 -8.24 6.81
CA PRO A 416 -34.90 -7.73 8.08
C PRO A 416 -35.03 -8.82 9.14
N GLY A 417 -34.50 -8.53 10.32
CA GLY A 417 -34.51 -9.47 11.47
C GLY A 417 -33.21 -10.26 11.62
N VAL A 418 -32.24 -10.11 10.71
CA VAL A 418 -30.89 -10.69 10.84
C VAL A 418 -29.98 -9.68 11.53
N GLU A 419 -29.37 -10.08 12.65
CA GLU A 419 -28.36 -9.28 13.36
C GLU A 419 -26.96 -9.67 12.89
N VAL A 420 -26.14 -8.68 12.48
CA VAL A 420 -24.75 -8.88 12.07
C VAL A 420 -23.83 -8.61 13.25
N LYS A 421 -23.00 -9.60 13.60
CA LYS A 421 -21.93 -9.43 14.58
C LYS A 421 -20.65 -9.04 13.87
N ILE A 422 -20.18 -7.81 14.10
CA ILE A 422 -19.00 -7.27 13.43
C ILE A 422 -17.81 -7.30 14.37
N GLU A 423 -16.69 -7.77 13.81
CA GLU A 423 -15.36 -7.60 14.37
C GLU A 423 -14.45 -6.99 13.30
N HIS A 424 -13.51 -6.14 13.69
CA HIS A 424 -12.59 -5.54 12.74
C HIS A 424 -11.18 -5.41 13.30
N ALA A 425 -10.21 -5.44 12.39
CA ALA A 425 -8.80 -5.22 12.71
C ALA A 425 -8.12 -4.38 11.64
N GLU A 426 -7.31 -3.42 12.07
CA GLU A 426 -6.53 -2.56 11.21
C GLU A 426 -5.04 -2.62 11.53
N GLY A 427 -4.22 -2.73 10.46
CA GLY A 427 -2.80 -3.06 10.57
C GLY A 427 -2.57 -4.56 10.75
N LEU A 428 -1.60 -5.10 10.02
CA LEU A 428 -1.36 -6.56 9.94
C LEU A 428 -1.07 -7.25 11.29
N ALA A 429 -0.55 -6.52 12.27
CA ALA A 429 -0.29 -7.07 13.60
C ALA A 429 -1.61 -7.40 14.34
N ASP A 430 -2.59 -6.51 14.27
CA ASP A 430 -3.90 -6.72 14.89
C ASP A 430 -4.75 -7.67 14.05
N CYS A 431 -4.66 -7.61 12.72
CA CYS A 431 -5.21 -8.61 11.81
C CYS A 431 -4.75 -10.03 12.18
N LYS A 432 -3.47 -10.23 12.50
CA LYS A 432 -2.95 -11.53 12.93
C LYS A 432 -3.52 -11.98 14.28
N LYS A 433 -3.76 -11.05 15.21
CA LYS A 433 -4.37 -11.37 16.51
C LYS A 433 -5.82 -11.83 16.34
N ILE A 434 -6.63 -11.10 15.55
CA ILE A 434 -8.04 -11.46 15.35
C ILE A 434 -8.18 -12.81 14.66
N LEU A 435 -7.33 -13.13 13.65
CA LEU A 435 -7.29 -14.45 13.03
C LEU A 435 -6.92 -15.56 14.04
N SER A 436 -5.98 -15.27 14.95
CA SER A 436 -5.64 -16.23 16.01
C SER A 436 -6.81 -16.47 16.98
N MET A 437 -7.63 -15.45 17.25
CA MET A 437 -8.85 -15.58 18.06
C MET A 437 -9.95 -16.31 17.31
N ALA A 438 -10.11 -16.06 16.00
CA ALA A 438 -11.04 -16.77 15.14
C ALA A 438 -10.71 -18.27 15.07
N LYS A 439 -9.43 -18.62 14.92
CA LYS A 439 -8.95 -20.01 14.89
C LYS A 439 -9.32 -20.83 16.13
N ILE A 440 -9.46 -20.21 17.29
CA ILE A 440 -9.87 -20.88 18.54
C ILE A 440 -11.38 -20.74 18.82
N GLY A 441 -12.20 -20.36 17.83
CA GLY A 441 -13.65 -20.32 17.91
C GLY A 441 -14.24 -19.12 18.65
N ARG A 442 -13.44 -18.08 18.95
CA ARG A 442 -13.94 -16.89 19.67
C ARG A 442 -14.73 -15.92 18.79
N MET A 443 -14.72 -16.13 17.48
CA MET A 443 -15.31 -15.23 16.49
C MET A 443 -16.48 -15.89 15.74
N ASN A 444 -17.07 -16.96 16.29
CA ASN A 444 -18.17 -17.67 15.64
C ASN A 444 -19.41 -16.75 15.50
N GLY A 445 -20.00 -16.76 14.32
CA GLY A 445 -21.13 -15.91 13.95
C GLY A 445 -20.74 -14.50 13.53
N CYS A 446 -19.44 -14.15 13.47
CA CYS A 446 -18.99 -12.81 13.14
C CYS A 446 -18.73 -12.63 11.64
N LEU A 447 -18.98 -11.40 11.18
CA LEU A 447 -18.36 -10.82 10.00
C LEU A 447 -17.07 -10.13 10.45
N ILE A 448 -15.92 -10.52 9.88
CA ILE A 448 -14.61 -10.02 10.31
C ILE A 448 -13.98 -9.20 9.18
N GLU A 449 -13.84 -7.89 9.39
CA GLU A 449 -13.11 -7.02 8.49
C GLU A 449 -11.64 -6.95 8.87
N GLY A 450 -10.74 -7.18 7.89
CA GLY A 450 -9.31 -6.99 8.07
C GLY A 450 -8.74 -5.99 7.07
N MET A 451 -8.06 -4.95 7.58
CA MET A 451 -7.36 -3.95 6.78
C MET A 451 -5.86 -3.99 7.07
N GLY A 452 -5.06 -4.23 6.01
CA GLY A 452 -3.59 -4.27 6.14
C GLY A 452 -2.94 -2.95 6.56
N CYS A 453 -3.61 -1.82 6.32
CA CYS A 453 -3.17 -0.47 6.67
C CYS A 453 -3.97 0.06 7.86
N PRO A 454 -3.30 0.68 8.87
CA PRO A 454 -4.00 1.36 9.97
C PRO A 454 -4.79 2.57 9.45
N GLY A 455 -6.11 2.58 9.62
CA GLY A 455 -7.02 3.59 9.08
C GLY A 455 -7.71 3.19 7.78
N GLY A 456 -7.40 2.02 7.21
CA GLY A 456 -7.95 1.54 5.94
C GLY A 456 -7.16 2.02 4.72
N CYS A 457 -7.81 2.09 3.55
CA CYS A 457 -7.16 2.44 2.29
C CYS A 457 -6.60 3.87 2.28
N ILE A 458 -7.18 4.80 3.04
CA ILE A 458 -6.69 6.18 3.20
C ILE A 458 -5.27 6.27 3.80
N ALA A 459 -4.78 5.18 4.38
CA ALA A 459 -3.43 5.04 4.94
C ALA A 459 -2.48 4.22 4.06
N GLY A 460 -2.88 3.93 2.83
CA GLY A 460 -2.09 3.16 1.87
C GLY A 460 -0.73 3.79 1.56
N ALA A 461 0.20 2.96 1.10
CA ALA A 461 1.58 3.39 0.87
C ALA A 461 1.75 4.45 -0.23
N GLY A 462 0.78 4.56 -1.14
CA GLY A 462 0.78 5.52 -2.26
C GLY A 462 -0.12 6.75 -2.05
N THR A 463 -0.47 7.11 -0.80
CA THR A 463 -1.24 8.32 -0.48
C THR A 463 -0.38 9.57 -0.45
N ASN A 464 -0.97 10.73 -0.80
CA ASN A 464 -0.30 12.03 -0.80
C ASN A 464 -0.52 12.83 0.50
N ILE A 465 -1.61 12.59 1.24
CA ILE A 465 -2.04 13.39 2.40
C ILE A 465 -2.06 12.58 3.71
N PRO A 466 -2.06 13.26 4.87
CA PRO A 466 -2.18 12.61 6.18
C PRO A 466 -3.54 11.94 6.40
N ILE A 467 -3.56 10.85 7.16
CA ILE A 467 -4.77 10.06 7.47
C ILE A 467 -5.93 10.90 8.04
N PRO A 468 -5.72 11.83 9.01
CA PRO A 468 -6.83 12.62 9.56
C PRO A 468 -7.53 13.48 8.50
N THR A 469 -6.77 14.09 7.59
CA THR A 469 -7.30 14.89 6.47
C THR A 469 -8.08 13.99 5.52
N ALA A 470 -7.48 12.88 5.06
CA ALA A 470 -8.14 11.94 4.17
C ALA A 470 -9.44 11.37 4.75
N LYS A 471 -9.47 11.08 6.06
CA LYS A 471 -10.67 10.59 6.74
C LYS A 471 -11.81 11.61 6.70
N LYS A 472 -11.50 12.89 6.92
CA LYS A 472 -12.48 13.99 6.85
C LYS A 472 -13.04 14.14 5.43
N ASP A 473 -12.18 14.09 4.43
CA ASP A 473 -12.55 14.32 3.03
C ASP A 473 -13.38 13.15 2.49
N VAL A 474 -13.01 11.91 2.81
CA VAL A 474 -13.84 10.73 2.50
C VAL A 474 -15.19 10.80 3.18
N ALA A 475 -15.27 11.21 4.45
CA ALA A 475 -16.56 11.33 5.16
C ALA A 475 -17.48 12.37 4.48
N ALA A 476 -16.92 13.48 4.00
CA ALA A 476 -17.67 14.48 3.23
C ALA A 476 -18.14 13.91 1.88
N TYR A 477 -17.29 13.15 1.19
CA TYR A 477 -17.61 12.51 -0.08
C TYR A 477 -18.73 11.46 0.07
N VAL A 478 -18.68 10.64 1.11
CA VAL A 478 -19.75 9.68 1.47
C VAL A 478 -21.07 10.39 1.73
N LYS A 479 -21.06 11.47 2.54
CA LYS A 479 -22.27 12.24 2.89
C LYS A 479 -22.93 12.87 1.66
N ASN A 480 -22.16 13.26 0.67
CA ASN A 480 -22.64 13.90 -0.57
C ASN A 480 -23.03 12.89 -1.66
N SER A 481 -23.13 11.61 -1.34
CA SER A 481 -23.59 10.59 -2.28
C SER A 481 -25.09 10.75 -2.56
N SER A 482 -25.49 10.60 -3.84
CA SER A 482 -26.88 10.70 -4.26
C SER A 482 -27.77 9.58 -3.72
N ARG A 483 -27.16 8.43 -3.42
CA ARG A 483 -27.80 7.25 -2.83
C ARG A 483 -26.98 6.76 -1.62
N ALA A 484 -27.67 6.35 -0.57
CA ALA A 484 -27.03 5.80 0.62
C ALA A 484 -26.62 4.34 0.44
N LEU A 485 -27.47 3.53 -0.19
CA LEU A 485 -27.36 2.08 -0.34
C LEU A 485 -27.43 1.67 -1.83
N PRO A 486 -26.73 0.61 -2.23
CA PRO A 486 -26.86 0.02 -3.55
C PRO A 486 -28.21 -0.70 -3.71
N PRO A 487 -28.73 -0.84 -4.93
CA PRO A 487 -29.94 -1.65 -5.16
C PRO A 487 -29.62 -3.14 -4.97
N LYS A 488 -30.62 -3.92 -4.49
CA LYS A 488 -30.46 -5.35 -4.20
C LYS A 488 -30.16 -6.17 -5.48
N GLU A 489 -30.66 -5.72 -6.60
CA GLU A 489 -30.50 -6.36 -7.92
C GLU A 489 -29.03 -6.48 -8.37
N LEU A 490 -28.10 -5.78 -7.70
CA LEU A 490 -26.66 -5.96 -7.93
C LEU A 490 -26.16 -7.36 -7.54
N GLU A 491 -26.90 -8.10 -6.72
CA GLU A 491 -26.64 -9.53 -6.40
C GLU A 491 -26.66 -10.42 -7.64
N GLU A 492 -27.50 -10.07 -8.63
CA GLU A 492 -27.72 -10.85 -9.86
C GLU A 492 -26.66 -10.58 -10.94
N ILE A 493 -25.74 -9.66 -10.70
CA ILE A 493 -24.70 -9.30 -11.67
C ILE A 493 -23.64 -10.39 -11.75
N GLU A 494 -23.73 -11.24 -12.76
CA GLU A 494 -22.68 -12.23 -13.06
C GLU A 494 -21.43 -11.53 -13.63
N LEU A 495 -20.37 -11.45 -12.83
CA LEU A 495 -19.04 -10.95 -13.21
C LEU A 495 -18.00 -12.09 -13.31
N LYS A 496 -18.44 -13.33 -13.47
CA LYS A 496 -17.58 -14.52 -13.56
C LYS A 496 -16.87 -14.64 -14.89
#